data_66a52cecd6f72c99185087d981f5b087
#
_entry.id   66a52cecd6f72c99185087d981f5b087
#
_cell.length_a   1.000
_cell.length_b   1.000
_cell.length_c   1.000
_cell.angle_alpha   90.00
_cell.angle_beta   90.00
_cell.angle_gamma   90.00
#
_symmetry.space_group_name_H-M   'P 1'
#
loop_
_entity.id
_entity.type
_entity.pdbx_description
1 polymer ?
#
loop_
_entity_poly.entity_id
_entity_poly.type
_entity_poly.pdbx_seq_one_letter_code
_entity_poly.pdbx_strand_id
1 'polypeptide(L)'
;MEEDENITETSKDDKNLEENENIPNPEATGFFTLSYKNGDKFSGQMTNGKVDIHGIYEGSDGITFEGDFLKQEKEKNNERIKGKLIYDNGNSIYEGEFLNGKFDGKGVLKNLKGDIYEGSFKSGLKEGQGIFYFSEGDIYIGNFSHNNFDGDGKLIIKDISEYKGKFKNGKYDGYGMLKSLTTTDVLIGVFKEGKMNGEGFQILSNGDRYDGSFQDNKFNGYGVYQFSNGDIYKGNFIDGYMEGKGELIYENGDKYVGNFIKGERSGKGTFYFGEKNVYQGDFLEDKFHGEGVLFKGNGDMIEGHFENGLIKGKATFYPNDDEPYEINTEEDNENENFHSCNSTMENTCTNIKEGN
;
A
#
# COMPACT_ATOMS: atom_id res chain seq x y z
N MET A 1 7.98 16.90 3.31
CA MET A 1 6.78 17.70 3.00
C MET A 1 6.66 18.75 4.10
N GLU A 2 7.60 19.62 4.11
CA GLU A 2 7.62 20.84 4.93
C GLU A 2 7.70 21.97 3.92
N GLU A 3 6.76 22.87 4.02
CA GLU A 3 6.65 24.22 3.45
C GLU A 3 5.25 24.47 2.85
N ASP A 4 4.26 24.51 3.75
CA ASP A 4 3.08 25.39 3.58
C ASP A 4 3.05 26.27 4.83
N GLU A 5 3.99 27.22 4.88
CA GLU A 5 4.05 28.20 5.94
C GLU A 5 2.90 29.20 5.82
N ASN A 6 2.12 29.25 6.86
CA ASN A 6 1.46 30.39 7.47
C ASN A 6 1.24 31.62 6.60
N ILE A 7 0.07 31.70 5.98
CA ILE A 7 -0.54 33.02 5.76
C ILE A 7 -1.03 33.48 7.14
N THR A 8 -0.12 33.98 7.96
CA THR A 8 -0.42 34.61 9.22
C THR A 8 -0.68 36.09 8.99
N GLU A 9 -1.85 36.50 9.45
CA GLU A 9 -2.19 37.82 9.92
C GLU A 9 -1.81 39.03 9.05
N THR A 10 -2.71 39.40 8.13
CA THR A 10 -2.89 40.80 7.79
C THR A 10 -4.15 41.34 8.45
N SER A 11 -4.13 41.41 9.77
CA SER A 11 -5.11 42.17 10.55
C SER A 11 -4.41 42.82 11.76
N LYS A 12 -3.57 43.78 11.49
CA LYS A 12 -3.18 44.82 12.43
C LYS A 12 -2.84 46.03 11.60
N ASP A 13 -3.84 46.89 11.45
CA ASP A 13 -3.68 48.32 11.56
C ASP A 13 -5.02 49.02 11.21
N ASP A 14 -5.98 48.86 12.11
CA ASP A 14 -7.18 49.71 12.16
C ASP A 14 -6.88 51.12 12.74
N LYS A 15 -5.68 51.65 12.50
CA LYS A 15 -5.33 53.00 12.92
C LYS A 15 -4.42 53.67 11.89
N ASN A 16 -5.00 54.08 10.78
CA ASN A 16 -4.56 55.24 9.96
C ASN A 16 -5.43 55.35 8.71
N LEU A 17 -6.73 55.48 8.90
CA LEU A 17 -7.61 56.12 7.92
C LEU A 17 -7.39 57.64 8.04
N GLU A 18 -6.19 58.10 7.69
CA GLU A 18 -5.99 59.50 7.38
C GLU A 18 -6.62 59.77 6.03
N GLU A 19 -7.49 60.77 6.00
CA GLU A 19 -8.28 61.28 4.89
C GLU A 19 -7.52 61.24 3.57
N ASN A 20 -7.90 60.32 2.67
CA ASN A 20 -7.48 60.31 1.27
C ASN A 20 -8.33 61.32 0.49
N GLU A 21 -7.68 62.26 -0.20
CA GLU A 21 -8.32 63.31 -1.03
C GLU A 21 -9.15 62.78 -2.21
N ASN A 22 -9.37 61.46 -2.34
CA ASN A 22 -10.13 60.78 -3.40
C ASN A 22 -11.29 59.92 -2.87
N ILE A 23 -11.89 60.25 -1.72
CA ILE A 23 -13.16 59.65 -1.32
C ILE A 23 -14.24 60.16 -2.27
N PRO A 24 -14.93 59.29 -3.04
CA PRO A 24 -16.01 59.73 -3.92
C PRO A 24 -17.09 60.47 -3.07
N ASN A 25 -17.72 61.46 -3.71
CA ASN A 25 -18.88 62.15 -3.17
C ASN A 25 -19.85 61.13 -2.52
N PRO A 26 -20.42 61.41 -1.30
CA PRO A 26 -21.37 60.51 -0.62
C PRO A 26 -22.58 60.09 -1.46
N GLU A 27 -22.86 60.78 -2.56
CA GLU A 27 -23.92 60.41 -3.50
C GLU A 27 -23.41 59.72 -4.77
N ALA A 28 -22.11 59.42 -4.89
CA ALA A 28 -21.52 58.85 -6.07
C ALA A 28 -22.11 57.45 -6.36
N THR A 29 -22.55 57.25 -7.60
CA THR A 29 -23.06 55.98 -8.11
C THR A 29 -22.37 55.67 -9.43
N GLY A 30 -21.77 54.48 -9.57
CA GLY A 30 -21.03 54.06 -10.78
C GLY A 30 -19.84 53.16 -10.45
N PHE A 31 -19.03 52.88 -11.46
CA PHE A 31 -17.78 52.11 -11.28
C PHE A 31 -16.64 53.08 -10.95
N PHE A 32 -15.88 52.80 -9.90
CA PHE A 32 -14.79 53.61 -9.40
C PHE A 32 -13.54 52.80 -9.14
N THR A 33 -12.38 53.46 -9.28
CA THR A 33 -11.10 52.94 -8.81
C THR A 33 -10.53 53.86 -7.76
N LEU A 34 -10.25 53.31 -6.59
CA LEU A 34 -9.59 54.00 -5.46
C LEU A 34 -8.12 53.57 -5.46
N SER A 35 -7.22 54.54 -5.28
CA SER A 35 -5.78 54.27 -5.11
C SER A 35 -5.35 54.70 -3.73
N TYR A 36 -4.66 53.86 -2.98
CA TYR A 36 -4.19 54.08 -1.64
C TYR A 36 -2.72 54.54 -1.65
N LYS A 37 -2.30 55.26 -0.61
CA LYS A 37 -0.91 55.78 -0.48
C LYS A 37 0.16 54.70 -0.47
N ASN A 38 -0.16 53.50 -0.04
CA ASN A 38 0.73 52.35 -0.04
C ASN A 38 0.87 51.68 -1.46
N GLY A 39 0.16 52.15 -2.45
CA GLY A 39 0.16 51.65 -3.81
C GLY A 39 -0.94 50.64 -4.11
N ASP A 40 -1.73 50.24 -3.13
CA ASP A 40 -2.88 49.35 -3.35
C ASP A 40 -3.98 50.04 -4.16
N LYS A 41 -4.83 49.26 -4.82
CA LYS A 41 -5.99 49.73 -5.57
C LYS A 41 -7.22 48.92 -5.24
N PHE A 42 -8.37 49.59 -5.23
CA PHE A 42 -9.67 48.94 -5.19
C PHE A 42 -10.51 49.43 -6.36
N SER A 43 -11.12 48.52 -7.09
CA SER A 43 -12.03 48.84 -8.21
C SER A 43 -13.36 48.13 -8.00
N GLY A 44 -14.47 48.83 -8.11
CA GLY A 44 -15.78 48.23 -7.90
C GLY A 44 -16.92 49.20 -8.15
N GLN A 45 -18.14 48.65 -8.14
CA GLN A 45 -19.36 49.45 -8.20
C GLN A 45 -19.62 50.11 -6.84
N MET A 46 -19.99 51.36 -6.88
CA MET A 46 -20.45 52.10 -5.70
C MET A 46 -21.86 52.61 -5.92
N THR A 47 -22.68 52.57 -4.88
CA THR A 47 -24.04 53.12 -4.88
C THR A 47 -24.19 54.02 -3.67
N ASN A 48 -24.55 55.29 -3.88
CA ASN A 48 -24.69 56.30 -2.84
C ASN A 48 -23.45 56.37 -1.92
N GLY A 49 -22.26 56.42 -2.52
CA GLY A 49 -20.98 56.53 -1.80
C GLY A 49 -20.54 55.27 -1.05
N LYS A 50 -21.27 54.17 -1.15
CA LYS A 50 -20.93 52.87 -0.54
C LYS A 50 -20.49 51.90 -1.60
N VAL A 51 -19.42 51.17 -1.31
CA VAL A 51 -18.95 50.05 -2.15
C VAL A 51 -20.03 48.97 -2.22
N ASP A 52 -20.39 48.56 -3.43
CA ASP A 52 -21.24 47.38 -3.62
C ASP A 52 -20.54 46.10 -3.16
N ILE A 53 -21.29 45.01 -3.09
CA ILE A 53 -20.80 43.75 -2.54
C ILE A 53 -19.59 43.22 -3.32
N HIS A 54 -19.52 43.43 -4.65
CA HIS A 54 -18.48 42.86 -5.51
C HIS A 54 -17.44 43.91 -5.94
N GLY A 55 -16.17 43.53 -5.92
CA GLY A 55 -15.05 44.37 -6.35
C GLY A 55 -13.76 43.63 -6.58
N ILE A 56 -12.73 44.38 -7.00
CA ILE A 56 -11.36 43.89 -7.21
C ILE A 56 -10.43 44.72 -6.32
N TYR A 57 -9.64 44.06 -5.50
CA TYR A 57 -8.53 44.60 -4.74
C TYR A 57 -7.22 44.17 -5.37
N GLU A 58 -6.32 45.09 -5.62
CA GLU A 58 -4.96 44.87 -6.11
C GLU A 58 -3.96 45.41 -5.10
N GLY A 59 -3.27 44.56 -4.36
CA GLY A 59 -2.22 44.93 -3.42
C GLY A 59 -0.92 45.27 -4.14
N SER A 60 -0.19 46.22 -3.57
CA SER A 60 1.15 46.61 -4.01
C SER A 60 2.19 45.47 -3.89
N ASP A 61 1.87 44.44 -3.14
CA ASP A 61 2.62 43.20 -2.96
C ASP A 61 2.32 42.15 -4.07
N GLY A 62 1.45 42.46 -5.02
CA GLY A 62 1.05 41.60 -6.12
C GLY A 62 -0.09 40.63 -5.79
N ILE A 63 -0.68 40.73 -4.60
CA ILE A 63 -1.90 39.98 -4.24
C ILE A 63 -3.10 40.62 -4.92
N THR A 64 -3.93 39.85 -5.59
CA THR A 64 -5.19 40.28 -6.17
C THR A 64 -6.36 39.49 -5.58
N PHE A 65 -7.38 40.17 -5.10
CA PHE A 65 -8.64 39.57 -4.70
C PHE A 65 -9.79 40.12 -5.54
N GLU A 66 -10.54 39.24 -6.20
CA GLU A 66 -11.77 39.57 -6.91
C GLU A 66 -12.93 38.81 -6.27
N GLY A 67 -13.94 39.52 -5.78
CA GLY A 67 -15.06 38.84 -5.11
C GLY A 67 -15.95 39.75 -4.31
N ASP A 68 -16.73 39.09 -3.45
CA ASP A 68 -17.69 39.79 -2.62
C ASP A 68 -17.01 40.34 -1.35
N PHE A 69 -17.21 41.62 -1.07
CA PHE A 69 -16.78 42.28 0.16
C PHE A 69 -17.98 42.40 1.12
N LEU A 70 -17.78 41.97 2.36
CA LEU A 70 -18.85 42.10 3.38
C LEU A 70 -19.21 43.57 3.61
N LYS A 71 -20.51 43.89 3.62
CA LYS A 71 -20.99 45.15 4.16
C LYS A 71 -20.58 45.23 5.64
N GLN A 72 -19.97 46.33 6.06
CA GLN A 72 -19.64 46.63 7.47
C GLN A 72 -20.92 46.86 8.32
N GLU A 73 -21.81 45.89 8.40
CA GLU A 73 -22.87 45.88 9.38
C GLU A 73 -22.42 45.02 10.57
N LYS A 74 -22.37 45.59 11.74
CA LYS A 74 -21.77 45.08 12.98
C LYS A 74 -22.30 43.76 13.54
N GLU A 75 -23.12 42.98 12.82
CA GLU A 75 -23.87 41.86 13.42
C GLU A 75 -23.77 40.49 12.71
N LYS A 76 -22.97 40.32 11.65
CA LYS A 76 -22.86 39.02 10.98
C LYS A 76 -21.43 38.57 10.73
N ASN A 77 -20.70 38.26 11.81
CA ASN A 77 -19.33 37.74 11.74
C ASN A 77 -19.20 36.26 11.27
N ASN A 78 -20.22 35.67 10.64
CA ASN A 78 -20.24 34.26 10.28
C ASN A 78 -20.76 34.00 8.84
N GLU A 79 -20.75 35.02 7.99
CA GLU A 79 -21.19 34.85 6.61
C GLU A 79 -19.99 34.60 5.70
N ARG A 80 -20.03 33.52 4.92
CA ARG A 80 -19.02 33.21 3.88
C ARG A 80 -19.25 34.13 2.69
N ILE A 81 -18.14 34.63 2.16
CA ILE A 81 -18.10 35.37 0.89
C ILE A 81 -17.48 34.46 -0.18
N LYS A 82 -17.75 34.77 -1.45
CA LYS A 82 -17.11 34.09 -2.59
C LYS A 82 -16.12 35.04 -3.24
N GLY A 83 -14.99 34.48 -3.69
CA GLY A 83 -13.99 35.25 -4.39
C GLY A 83 -12.90 34.40 -5.00
N LYS A 84 -12.02 35.12 -5.72
CA LYS A 84 -10.81 34.58 -6.33
C LYS A 84 -9.63 35.34 -5.77
N LEU A 85 -8.69 34.65 -5.16
CA LEU A 85 -7.43 35.17 -4.67
C LEU A 85 -6.30 34.71 -5.58
N ILE A 86 -5.48 35.64 -6.02
CA ILE A 86 -4.26 35.39 -6.80
C ILE A 86 -3.09 35.92 -5.98
N TYR A 87 -2.11 35.10 -5.75
CA TYR A 87 -0.94 35.40 -4.92
C TYR A 87 0.33 34.71 -5.48
N ASP A 88 1.47 34.85 -4.83
CA ASP A 88 2.77 34.31 -5.31
C ASP A 88 3.10 34.80 -6.73
N ASN A 89 2.93 36.09 -6.99
CA ASN A 89 3.14 36.72 -8.31
C ASN A 89 2.32 36.03 -9.45
N GLY A 90 1.08 35.62 -9.14
CA GLY A 90 0.17 35.00 -10.09
C GLY A 90 0.30 33.50 -10.24
N ASN A 91 1.21 32.85 -9.49
CA ASN A 91 1.44 31.42 -9.60
C ASN A 91 0.48 30.57 -8.76
N SER A 92 -0.10 31.15 -7.71
CA SER A 92 -1.08 30.48 -6.85
C SER A 92 -2.44 31.16 -6.98
N ILE A 93 -3.50 30.36 -7.11
CA ILE A 93 -4.87 30.85 -7.30
C ILE A 93 -5.80 30.02 -6.43
N TYR A 94 -6.58 30.72 -5.60
CA TYR A 94 -7.72 30.12 -4.93
C TYR A 94 -9.01 30.75 -5.44
N GLU A 95 -10.00 29.91 -5.76
CA GLU A 95 -11.35 30.34 -6.13
C GLU A 95 -12.36 29.59 -5.30
N GLY A 96 -13.12 30.28 -4.45
CA GLY A 96 -14.04 29.62 -3.54
C GLY A 96 -14.61 30.49 -2.46
N GLU A 97 -14.99 29.86 -1.37
CA GLU A 97 -15.60 30.50 -0.21
C GLU A 97 -14.54 30.92 0.83
N PHE A 98 -14.77 32.08 1.42
CA PHE A 98 -13.93 32.66 2.48
C PHE A 98 -14.75 32.93 3.72
N LEU A 99 -14.19 32.73 4.89
CA LEU A 99 -14.72 33.12 6.17
C LEU A 99 -13.60 33.82 6.97
N ASN A 100 -13.85 35.08 7.36
CA ASN A 100 -12.87 35.88 8.11
C ASN A 100 -11.47 35.90 7.44
N GLY A 101 -11.44 36.10 6.10
CA GLY A 101 -10.21 36.17 5.33
C GLY A 101 -9.48 34.82 5.09
N LYS A 102 -10.04 33.70 5.54
CA LYS A 102 -9.47 32.36 5.33
C LYS A 102 -10.32 31.55 4.37
N PHE A 103 -9.71 30.62 3.63
CA PHE A 103 -10.44 29.65 2.83
C PHE A 103 -11.34 28.84 3.75
N ASP A 104 -12.64 28.80 3.47
CA ASP A 104 -13.62 28.11 4.32
C ASP A 104 -14.87 27.77 3.51
N GLY A 105 -15.23 26.50 3.45
CA GLY A 105 -16.29 26.00 2.59
C GLY A 105 -15.75 25.30 1.35
N LYS A 106 -16.37 25.47 0.20
CA LYS A 106 -15.95 24.85 -1.05
C LYS A 106 -15.03 25.76 -1.85
N GLY A 107 -14.00 25.18 -2.48
CA GLY A 107 -13.09 25.95 -3.33
C GLY A 107 -12.15 25.08 -4.15
N VAL A 108 -11.46 25.74 -5.07
CA VAL A 108 -10.39 25.18 -5.91
C VAL A 108 -9.12 25.98 -5.62
N LEU A 109 -8.06 25.28 -5.28
CA LEU A 109 -6.74 25.85 -5.04
C LEU A 109 -5.74 25.27 -6.04
N LYS A 110 -5.12 26.11 -6.84
CA LYS A 110 -3.93 25.81 -7.64
C LYS A 110 -2.72 26.42 -6.95
N ASN A 111 -1.74 25.61 -6.59
CA ASN A 111 -0.51 26.06 -5.92
C ASN A 111 0.61 26.41 -6.93
N LEU A 112 1.70 26.96 -6.38
CA LEU A 112 2.89 27.35 -7.15
C LEU A 112 3.51 26.17 -7.94
N LYS A 113 3.39 24.92 -7.44
CA LYS A 113 3.90 23.70 -8.12
C LYS A 113 3.01 23.25 -9.28
N GLY A 114 1.81 23.84 -9.41
CA GLY A 114 0.81 23.46 -10.40
C GLY A 114 -0.13 22.35 -9.95
N ASP A 115 -0.04 21.91 -8.67
CA ASP A 115 -1.02 20.99 -8.11
C ASP A 115 -2.37 21.70 -7.95
N ILE A 116 -3.46 20.93 -8.08
CA ILE A 116 -4.82 21.46 -7.94
C ILE A 116 -5.55 20.65 -6.87
N TYR A 117 -6.12 21.35 -5.90
CA TYR A 117 -7.08 20.80 -4.96
C TYR A 117 -8.47 21.33 -5.23
N GLU A 118 -9.44 20.47 -5.33
CA GLU A 118 -10.86 20.79 -5.43
C GLU A 118 -11.59 20.12 -4.26
N GLY A 119 -12.13 20.91 -3.33
CA GLY A 119 -12.74 20.31 -2.15
C GLY A 119 -13.19 21.29 -1.10
N SER A 120 -13.29 20.76 0.13
CA SER A 120 -13.70 21.52 1.30
C SER A 120 -12.50 22.10 2.03
N PHE A 121 -12.67 23.31 2.53
CA PHE A 121 -11.71 24.01 3.38
C PHE A 121 -12.34 24.38 4.73
N LYS A 122 -11.52 24.43 5.75
CA LYS A 122 -11.89 24.94 7.06
C LYS A 122 -10.73 25.74 7.65
N SER A 123 -10.96 27.01 7.92
CA SER A 123 -9.96 27.91 8.50
C SER A 123 -8.61 27.92 7.75
N GLY A 124 -8.64 27.86 6.41
CA GLY A 124 -7.46 27.84 5.54
C GLY A 124 -6.89 26.45 5.23
N LEU A 125 -7.36 25.39 5.89
CA LEU A 125 -6.84 24.03 5.72
C LEU A 125 -7.79 23.19 4.85
N LYS A 126 -7.22 22.30 4.03
CA LYS A 126 -7.99 21.25 3.34
C LYS A 126 -8.60 20.33 4.39
N GLU A 127 -9.93 20.18 4.37
CA GLU A 127 -10.70 19.44 5.38
C GLU A 127 -11.92 18.77 4.73
N GLY A 128 -12.25 17.53 5.13
CA GLY A 128 -13.38 16.78 4.56
C GLY A 128 -13.10 16.23 3.16
N GLN A 129 -14.12 16.14 2.32
CA GLN A 129 -14.02 15.52 0.98
C GLN A 129 -13.36 16.45 -0.03
N GLY A 130 -12.45 15.88 -0.85
CA GLY A 130 -11.81 16.60 -1.94
C GLY A 130 -11.10 15.72 -2.92
N ILE A 131 -10.64 16.33 -4.02
CA ILE A 131 -9.79 15.73 -5.04
C ILE A 131 -8.50 16.54 -5.10
N PHE A 132 -7.38 15.85 -5.11
CA PHE A 132 -6.07 16.47 -5.28
C PHE A 132 -5.41 15.92 -6.55
N TYR A 133 -5.14 16.79 -7.48
CA TYR A 133 -4.42 16.50 -8.70
C TYR A 133 -2.99 16.99 -8.52
N PHE A 134 -2.04 16.07 -8.52
CA PHE A 134 -0.63 16.40 -8.52
C PHE A 134 -0.19 16.85 -9.90
N SER A 135 0.72 17.78 -9.97
CA SER A 135 1.26 18.30 -11.23
C SER A 135 1.91 17.21 -12.11
N GLU A 136 2.38 16.12 -11.49
CA GLU A 136 2.99 14.97 -12.15
C GLU A 136 1.97 13.96 -12.71
N GLY A 137 0.69 14.17 -12.40
CA GLY A 137 -0.43 13.38 -12.93
C GLY A 137 -1.01 12.34 -11.98
N ASP A 138 -0.52 12.24 -10.76
CA ASP A 138 -1.14 11.45 -9.70
C ASP A 138 -2.46 12.08 -9.26
N ILE A 139 -3.37 11.28 -8.70
CA ILE A 139 -4.68 11.77 -8.25
C ILE A 139 -5.02 11.13 -6.91
N TYR A 140 -5.38 11.96 -5.93
CA TYR A 140 -6.03 11.50 -4.72
C TYR A 140 -7.50 11.95 -4.68
N ILE A 141 -8.40 11.04 -4.32
CA ILE A 141 -9.83 11.29 -4.13
C ILE A 141 -10.21 10.75 -2.76
N GLY A 142 -10.62 11.61 -1.84
CA GLY A 142 -10.96 11.12 -0.50
C GLY A 142 -11.07 12.20 0.55
N ASN A 143 -10.93 11.78 1.79
CA ASN A 143 -11.00 12.64 2.95
C ASN A 143 -9.67 13.32 3.23
N PHE A 144 -9.76 14.54 3.70
CA PHE A 144 -8.65 15.36 4.18
C PHE A 144 -8.88 15.75 5.63
N SER A 145 -7.82 15.82 6.40
CA SER A 145 -7.77 16.47 7.70
C SER A 145 -6.46 17.23 7.86
N HIS A 146 -6.54 18.52 8.18
CA HIS A 146 -5.37 19.38 8.38
C HIS A 146 -4.37 19.29 7.22
N ASN A 147 -4.84 19.44 5.98
CA ASN A 147 -4.09 19.32 4.73
C ASN A 147 -3.60 17.91 4.35
N ASN A 148 -3.72 16.89 5.22
CA ASN A 148 -3.28 15.53 4.96
C ASN A 148 -4.41 14.64 4.44
N PHE A 149 -4.08 13.61 3.66
CA PHE A 149 -5.01 12.52 3.38
C PHE A 149 -5.30 11.78 4.69
N ASP A 150 -6.57 11.69 5.08
CA ASP A 150 -6.97 11.10 6.36
C ASP A 150 -8.38 10.54 6.26
N GLY A 151 -8.60 9.26 6.62
CA GLY A 151 -9.86 8.57 6.45
C GLY A 151 -9.94 7.77 5.15
N ASP A 152 -11.13 7.62 4.58
CA ASP A 152 -11.33 6.85 3.35
C ASP A 152 -10.86 7.63 2.12
N GLY A 153 -10.10 6.94 1.24
CA GLY A 153 -9.60 7.56 0.03
C GLY A 153 -9.14 6.57 -1.02
N LYS A 154 -8.87 7.12 -2.21
CA LYS A 154 -8.28 6.45 -3.35
C LYS A 154 -7.10 7.28 -3.86
N LEU A 155 -5.92 6.67 -3.94
CA LEU A 155 -4.73 7.26 -4.54
C LEU A 155 -4.38 6.50 -5.82
N ILE A 156 -4.24 7.22 -6.92
CA ILE A 156 -3.78 6.69 -8.20
C ILE A 156 -2.41 7.31 -8.44
N ILE A 157 -1.38 6.49 -8.45
CA ILE A 157 -0.05 6.85 -8.93
C ILE A 157 -0.05 6.53 -10.41
N LYS A 158 0.10 7.57 -11.24
CA LYS A 158 -0.02 7.48 -12.69
C LYS A 158 0.81 6.34 -13.26
N ASP A 159 0.17 5.49 -14.05
CA ASP A 159 0.76 4.34 -14.75
C ASP A 159 1.50 3.32 -13.85
N ILE A 160 1.40 3.42 -12.51
CA ILE A 160 2.12 2.58 -11.55
C ILE A 160 1.17 1.75 -10.70
N SER A 161 0.28 2.40 -9.94
CA SER A 161 -0.56 1.71 -8.95
C SER A 161 -1.82 2.47 -8.57
N GLU A 162 -2.78 1.74 -8.00
CA GLU A 162 -3.99 2.28 -7.40
C GLU A 162 -4.13 1.71 -5.98
N TYR A 163 -4.22 2.59 -4.99
CA TYR A 163 -4.61 2.22 -3.63
C TYR A 163 -6.01 2.73 -3.34
N LYS A 164 -6.85 1.89 -2.73
CA LYS A 164 -8.17 2.24 -2.21
C LYS A 164 -8.32 1.69 -0.80
N GLY A 165 -8.49 2.58 0.17
CA GLY A 165 -8.58 2.17 1.57
C GLY A 165 -8.48 3.33 2.53
N LYS A 166 -8.05 3.01 3.74
CA LYS A 166 -7.87 3.99 4.82
C LYS A 166 -6.52 4.69 4.73
N PHE A 167 -6.53 5.98 5.05
CA PHE A 167 -5.35 6.83 5.18
C PHE A 167 -5.27 7.43 6.58
N LYS A 168 -4.05 7.68 7.03
CA LYS A 168 -3.77 8.46 8.22
C LYS A 168 -2.49 9.28 8.01
N ASN A 169 -2.59 10.59 8.18
CA ASN A 169 -1.47 11.50 7.97
C ASN A 169 -0.74 11.27 6.63
N GLY A 170 -1.48 11.06 5.55
CA GLY A 170 -0.94 10.88 4.20
C GLY A 170 -0.42 9.48 3.87
N LYS A 171 -0.47 8.52 4.81
CA LYS A 171 -0.01 7.15 4.60
C LYS A 171 -1.18 6.16 4.58
N TYR A 172 -1.01 5.02 3.89
CA TYR A 172 -1.94 3.90 4.00
C TYR A 172 -1.97 3.40 5.45
N ASP A 173 -3.14 3.39 6.09
CA ASP A 173 -3.27 2.99 7.51
C ASP A 173 -4.69 2.48 7.77
N GLY A 174 -4.82 1.18 8.02
CA GLY A 174 -6.07 0.45 8.14
C GLY A 174 -6.31 -0.47 6.94
N TYR A 175 -7.53 -0.93 6.76
CA TYR A 175 -7.87 -1.87 5.69
C TYR A 175 -7.89 -1.19 4.32
N GLY A 176 -7.27 -1.85 3.31
CA GLY A 176 -7.20 -1.33 1.96
C GLY A 176 -6.80 -2.37 0.92
N MET A 177 -6.86 -1.94 -0.34
CA MET A 177 -6.43 -2.71 -1.51
C MET A 177 -5.44 -1.87 -2.31
N LEU A 178 -4.27 -2.44 -2.56
CA LEU A 178 -3.25 -1.90 -3.47
C LEU A 178 -3.19 -2.78 -4.71
N LYS A 179 -3.36 -2.19 -5.87
CA LYS A 179 -3.30 -2.85 -7.17
C LYS A 179 -2.18 -2.24 -8.00
N SER A 180 -1.33 -3.07 -8.59
CA SER A 180 -0.38 -2.63 -9.62
C SER A 180 -1.13 -2.33 -10.93
N LEU A 181 -0.68 -1.33 -11.68
CA LEU A 181 -1.15 -1.01 -13.03
C LEU A 181 -0.16 -1.49 -14.11
N THR A 182 1.04 -1.91 -13.69
CA THR A 182 2.10 -2.45 -14.56
C THR A 182 2.13 -3.97 -14.59
N THR A 183 1.61 -4.61 -13.54
CA THR A 183 1.53 -6.05 -13.37
C THR A 183 0.12 -6.47 -12.95
N THR A 184 -0.10 -7.75 -12.69
CA THR A 184 -1.37 -8.26 -12.14
C THR A 184 -1.38 -8.33 -10.61
N ASP A 185 -0.36 -7.78 -9.94
CA ASP A 185 -0.24 -7.83 -8.48
C ASP A 185 -1.39 -7.11 -7.80
N VAL A 186 -1.99 -7.78 -6.82
CA VAL A 186 -3.03 -7.22 -5.95
C VAL A 186 -2.73 -7.58 -4.51
N LEU A 187 -2.78 -6.61 -3.62
CA LEU A 187 -2.56 -6.76 -2.20
C LEU A 187 -3.76 -6.20 -1.44
N ILE A 188 -4.43 -7.03 -0.62
CA ILE A 188 -5.63 -6.66 0.14
C ILE A 188 -5.40 -7.02 1.60
N GLY A 189 -5.62 -6.10 2.51
CA GLY A 189 -5.49 -6.38 3.94
C GLY A 189 -5.24 -5.15 4.78
N VAL A 190 -4.59 -5.35 5.92
CA VAL A 190 -4.34 -4.29 6.90
C VAL A 190 -2.99 -3.63 6.63
N PHE A 191 -3.01 -2.31 6.45
CA PHE A 191 -1.82 -1.47 6.32
C PHE A 191 -1.57 -0.70 7.60
N LYS A 192 -0.30 -0.45 7.89
CA LYS A 192 0.16 0.43 8.97
C LYS A 192 1.36 1.22 8.48
N GLU A 193 1.29 2.55 8.61
CA GLU A 193 2.37 3.45 8.19
C GLU A 193 2.85 3.21 6.74
N GLY A 194 1.92 2.86 5.82
CA GLY A 194 2.21 2.61 4.41
C GLY A 194 2.64 1.19 4.05
N LYS A 195 2.74 0.28 5.01
CA LYS A 195 3.16 -1.11 4.80
C LYS A 195 2.07 -2.10 5.20
N MET A 196 2.01 -3.25 4.52
CA MET A 196 1.19 -4.38 4.99
C MET A 196 1.68 -4.87 6.35
N ASN A 197 0.78 -4.89 7.33
CA ASN A 197 1.01 -5.38 8.68
C ASN A 197 -0.29 -5.96 9.24
N GLY A 198 -0.35 -7.27 9.45
CA GLY A 198 -1.54 -8.01 9.89
C GLY A 198 -2.04 -8.97 8.82
N GLU A 199 -3.28 -9.39 8.92
CA GLU A 199 -3.88 -10.35 7.99
C GLU A 199 -4.13 -9.72 6.62
N GLY A 200 -3.88 -10.51 5.56
CA GLY A 200 -4.09 -10.05 4.20
C GLY A 200 -3.99 -11.15 3.16
N PHE A 201 -4.31 -10.76 1.95
CA PHE A 201 -4.30 -11.61 0.76
C PHE A 201 -3.49 -10.94 -0.35
N GLN A 202 -2.64 -11.70 -1.03
CA GLN A 202 -1.87 -11.22 -2.17
C GLN A 202 -2.03 -12.15 -3.36
N ILE A 203 -2.24 -11.57 -4.55
CA ILE A 203 -2.04 -12.22 -5.85
C ILE A 203 -0.75 -11.64 -6.42
N LEU A 204 0.16 -12.50 -6.82
CA LEU A 204 1.42 -12.14 -7.45
C LEU A 204 1.30 -12.24 -8.99
N SER A 205 2.13 -11.51 -9.71
CA SER A 205 2.10 -11.45 -11.17
C SER A 205 2.42 -12.77 -11.87
N ASN A 206 3.12 -13.68 -11.19
CA ASN A 206 3.36 -15.04 -11.66
C ASN A 206 2.15 -15.98 -11.50
N GLY A 207 1.05 -15.51 -10.89
CA GLY A 207 -0.16 -16.26 -10.62
C GLY A 207 -0.24 -16.91 -9.24
N ASP A 208 0.84 -16.83 -8.44
CA ASP A 208 0.83 -17.31 -7.06
C ASP A 208 -0.14 -16.51 -6.20
N ARG A 209 -0.60 -17.12 -5.10
CA ARG A 209 -1.51 -16.51 -4.14
C ARG A 209 -1.04 -16.78 -2.71
N TYR A 210 -1.15 -15.78 -1.88
CA TYR A 210 -0.89 -15.91 -0.45
C TYR A 210 -2.09 -15.38 0.34
N ASP A 211 -2.49 -16.13 1.36
CA ASP A 211 -3.51 -15.75 2.35
C ASP A 211 -2.94 -16.00 3.74
N GLY A 212 -2.71 -14.96 4.51
CA GLY A 212 -2.07 -15.06 5.82
C GLY A 212 -1.57 -13.75 6.38
N SER A 213 -0.68 -13.88 7.37
CA SER A 213 -0.16 -12.73 8.12
C SER A 213 1.02 -12.07 7.40
N PHE A 214 1.10 -10.75 7.53
CA PHE A 214 2.18 -9.90 7.00
C PHE A 214 2.85 -9.11 8.11
N GLN A 215 4.13 -8.87 7.94
CA GLN A 215 4.91 -7.90 8.71
C GLN A 215 5.82 -7.11 7.76
N ASP A 216 5.70 -5.78 7.76
CA ASP A 216 6.50 -4.87 6.93
C ASP A 216 6.55 -5.27 5.44
N ASN A 217 5.39 -5.61 4.84
CA ASN A 217 5.20 -6.10 3.47
C ASN A 217 5.73 -7.51 3.18
N LYS A 218 6.18 -8.27 4.16
CA LYS A 218 6.67 -9.64 3.99
C LYS A 218 5.68 -10.62 4.59
N PHE A 219 5.58 -11.83 4.02
CA PHE A 219 4.87 -12.93 4.67
C PHE A 219 5.54 -13.26 5.98
N ASN A 220 4.77 -13.28 7.07
CA ASN A 220 5.31 -13.50 8.42
C ASN A 220 4.21 -14.03 9.33
N GLY A 221 4.43 -15.17 9.97
CA GLY A 221 3.41 -15.89 10.73
C GLY A 221 2.78 -17.00 9.91
N TYR A 222 1.57 -17.44 10.30
CA TYR A 222 0.88 -18.52 9.60
C TYR A 222 0.23 -18.01 8.31
N GLY A 223 0.29 -18.85 7.24
CA GLY A 223 -0.35 -18.55 5.98
C GLY A 223 -0.53 -19.78 5.09
N VAL A 224 -1.31 -19.58 4.04
CA VAL A 224 -1.51 -20.54 2.93
C VAL A 224 -0.95 -19.89 1.68
N TYR A 225 0.01 -20.54 1.04
CA TYR A 225 0.59 -20.14 -0.23
C TYR A 225 0.21 -21.13 -1.31
N GLN A 226 -0.45 -20.67 -2.34
CA GLN A 226 -0.81 -21.44 -3.51
C GLN A 226 0.10 -21.03 -4.66
N PHE A 227 0.94 -21.93 -5.09
CA PHE A 227 1.81 -21.77 -6.26
C PHE A 227 0.98 -21.84 -7.55
N SER A 228 1.43 -21.15 -8.57
CA SER A 228 0.79 -21.15 -9.89
C SER A 228 0.81 -22.51 -10.60
N ASN A 229 1.74 -23.38 -10.21
CA ASN A 229 1.82 -24.77 -10.68
C ASN A 229 0.78 -25.70 -10.02
N GLY A 230 0.00 -25.21 -9.04
CA GLY A 230 -1.01 -25.98 -8.33
C GLY A 230 -0.61 -26.49 -6.95
N ASP A 231 0.67 -26.42 -6.58
CA ASP A 231 1.14 -26.79 -5.24
C ASP A 231 0.54 -25.86 -4.18
N ILE A 232 0.38 -26.37 -2.94
CA ILE A 232 -0.17 -25.61 -1.82
C ILE A 232 0.71 -25.84 -0.59
N TYR A 233 1.28 -24.75 -0.06
CA TYR A 233 1.92 -24.77 1.24
C TYR A 233 0.99 -24.19 2.31
N LYS A 234 0.96 -24.84 3.48
CA LYS A 234 0.25 -24.39 4.68
C LYS A 234 1.20 -24.45 5.88
N GLY A 235 1.56 -23.32 6.42
CA GLY A 235 2.55 -23.30 7.50
C GLY A 235 3.00 -21.90 7.88
N ASN A 236 4.10 -21.83 8.63
CA ASN A 236 4.66 -20.59 9.08
C ASN A 236 5.61 -19.99 8.03
N PHE A 237 5.67 -18.65 8.03
CA PHE A 237 6.58 -17.84 7.24
C PHE A 237 7.40 -16.95 8.17
N ILE A 238 8.65 -16.73 7.84
CA ILE A 238 9.51 -15.71 8.43
C ILE A 238 10.20 -14.97 7.31
N ASP A 239 10.07 -13.64 7.28
CA ASP A 239 10.67 -12.77 6.26
C ASP A 239 10.38 -13.17 4.80
N GLY A 240 9.24 -13.80 4.54
CA GLY A 240 8.81 -14.25 3.21
C GLY A 240 9.17 -15.70 2.88
N TYR A 241 9.93 -16.41 3.72
CA TYR A 241 10.31 -17.80 3.51
C TYR A 241 9.44 -18.75 4.33
N MET A 242 9.07 -19.92 3.76
CA MET A 242 8.51 -21.04 4.51
C MET A 242 9.50 -21.43 5.62
N GLU A 243 9.04 -21.51 6.87
CA GLU A 243 9.90 -21.71 8.04
C GLU A 243 9.21 -22.52 9.11
N GLY A 244 9.95 -23.41 9.79
CA GLY A 244 9.41 -24.24 10.86
C GLY A 244 8.44 -25.31 10.32
N LYS A 245 7.40 -25.64 11.09
CA LYS A 245 6.44 -26.68 10.71
C LYS A 245 5.47 -26.23 9.63
N GLY A 246 5.27 -27.11 8.62
CA GLY A 246 4.34 -26.86 7.55
C GLY A 246 3.91 -28.15 6.83
N GLU A 247 2.91 -28.00 5.97
CA GLU A 247 2.40 -29.01 5.05
C GLU A 247 2.52 -28.48 3.63
N LEU A 248 3.17 -29.22 2.74
CA LEU A 248 3.26 -28.94 1.30
C LEU A 248 2.53 -30.04 0.55
N ILE A 249 1.51 -29.66 -0.21
CA ILE A 249 0.70 -30.55 -1.05
C ILE A 249 1.05 -30.22 -2.50
N TYR A 250 1.55 -31.18 -3.22
CA TYR A 250 1.90 -31.04 -4.64
C TYR A 250 0.68 -31.27 -5.54
N GLU A 251 0.67 -30.69 -6.72
CA GLU A 251 -0.41 -30.85 -7.71
C GLU A 251 -0.69 -32.32 -8.05
N ASN A 252 0.37 -33.15 -8.09
CA ASN A 252 0.26 -34.58 -8.36
C ASN A 252 -0.35 -35.41 -7.21
N GLY A 253 -0.67 -34.76 -6.08
CA GLY A 253 -1.23 -35.40 -4.88
C GLY A 253 -0.21 -35.87 -3.85
N ASP A 254 1.08 -35.77 -4.12
CA ASP A 254 2.12 -36.01 -3.12
C ASP A 254 2.00 -34.98 -1.98
N LYS A 255 2.51 -35.36 -0.79
CA LYS A 255 2.37 -34.49 0.37
C LYS A 255 3.56 -34.63 1.33
N TYR A 256 4.13 -33.49 1.70
CA TYR A 256 5.10 -33.40 2.76
C TYR A 256 4.50 -32.75 4.02
N VAL A 257 4.78 -33.32 5.18
CA VAL A 257 4.46 -32.73 6.48
C VAL A 257 5.71 -32.79 7.35
N GLY A 258 6.26 -31.61 7.67
CA GLY A 258 7.53 -31.58 8.39
C GLY A 258 8.04 -30.17 8.63
N ASN A 259 9.35 -30.06 8.84
CA ASN A 259 10.02 -28.81 9.05
C ASN A 259 10.58 -28.22 7.75
N PHE A 260 10.58 -26.89 7.69
CA PHE A 260 11.14 -26.08 6.62
C PHE A 260 12.19 -25.12 7.19
N ILE A 261 13.23 -24.89 6.43
CA ILE A 261 14.26 -23.85 6.68
C ILE A 261 14.46 -23.10 5.38
N LYS A 262 14.18 -21.79 5.37
CA LYS A 262 14.32 -20.89 4.20
C LYS A 262 13.66 -21.42 2.92
N GLY A 263 12.51 -22.05 3.06
CA GLY A 263 11.74 -22.57 1.92
C GLY A 263 12.00 -24.03 1.58
N GLU A 264 13.03 -24.65 2.11
CA GLU A 264 13.41 -26.04 1.82
C GLU A 264 12.99 -26.99 2.94
N ARG A 265 12.58 -28.23 2.59
CA ARG A 265 12.30 -29.28 3.57
C ARG A 265 13.58 -29.65 4.31
N SER A 266 13.57 -29.58 5.64
CA SER A 266 14.77 -29.80 6.45
C SER A 266 14.40 -30.34 7.83
N GLY A 267 15.27 -31.15 8.46
CA GLY A 267 14.98 -31.82 9.72
C GLY A 267 13.92 -32.91 9.61
N LYS A 268 13.20 -33.21 10.66
CA LYS A 268 12.22 -34.32 10.69
C LYS A 268 10.97 -34.01 9.85
N GLY A 269 10.54 -34.99 9.04
CA GLY A 269 9.34 -34.91 8.23
C GLY A 269 8.81 -36.26 7.75
N THR A 270 7.61 -36.22 7.17
CA THR A 270 6.97 -37.36 6.51
C THR A 270 6.57 -36.92 5.10
N PHE A 271 6.97 -37.70 4.11
CA PHE A 271 6.63 -37.48 2.72
C PHE A 271 5.82 -38.65 2.17
N TYR A 272 4.62 -38.37 1.70
CA TYR A 272 3.69 -39.28 1.05
C TYR A 272 3.79 -39.06 -0.46
N PHE A 273 4.12 -40.08 -1.25
CA PHE A 273 4.38 -39.90 -2.67
C PHE A 273 4.07 -41.16 -3.51
N GLY A 274 3.81 -40.95 -4.78
CA GLY A 274 3.54 -41.98 -5.75
C GLY A 274 2.43 -42.95 -5.34
N GLU A 275 2.60 -44.22 -5.64
CA GLU A 275 1.63 -45.29 -5.35
C GLU A 275 1.70 -45.74 -3.87
N LYS A 276 1.29 -44.84 -2.92
CA LYS A 276 1.23 -45.10 -1.47
C LYS A 276 2.59 -45.27 -0.79
N ASN A 277 3.67 -44.74 -1.34
CA ASN A 277 4.95 -44.74 -0.64
C ASN A 277 4.95 -43.67 0.45
N VAL A 278 5.65 -43.96 1.56
CA VAL A 278 5.82 -43.00 2.65
C VAL A 278 7.27 -43.03 3.13
N TYR A 279 7.95 -41.91 3.08
CA TYR A 279 9.21 -41.72 3.77
C TYR A 279 8.99 -40.98 5.06
N GLN A 280 9.55 -41.47 6.16
CA GLN A 280 9.55 -40.83 7.46
C GLN A 280 10.98 -40.78 8.00
N GLY A 281 11.54 -39.58 8.10
CA GLY A 281 12.94 -39.41 8.49
C GLY A 281 13.42 -37.98 8.48
N ASP A 282 14.73 -37.84 8.38
CA ASP A 282 15.38 -36.54 8.26
C ASP A 282 15.39 -36.08 6.81
N PHE A 283 15.35 -34.77 6.64
CA PHE A 283 15.49 -34.05 5.36
C PHE A 283 16.62 -33.02 5.47
N LEU A 284 17.32 -32.79 4.40
CA LEU A 284 18.29 -31.72 4.23
C LEU A 284 18.23 -31.23 2.78
N GLU A 285 17.99 -29.92 2.62
CA GLU A 285 17.91 -29.26 1.31
C GLU A 285 17.01 -30.05 0.32
N ASP A 286 15.73 -30.29 0.77
CA ASP A 286 14.69 -31.01 0.04
C ASP A 286 14.94 -32.52 -0.21
N LYS A 287 16.01 -33.09 0.30
CA LYS A 287 16.37 -34.50 0.07
C LYS A 287 16.21 -35.33 1.34
N PHE A 288 15.94 -36.64 1.18
CA PHE A 288 16.04 -37.60 2.27
C PHE A 288 17.46 -37.59 2.80
N HIS A 289 17.62 -37.53 4.12
CA HIS A 289 18.93 -37.46 4.77
C HIS A 289 18.87 -38.11 6.14
N GLY A 290 20.04 -38.43 6.73
CA GLY A 290 20.10 -38.99 8.08
C GLY A 290 19.32 -40.30 8.23
N GLU A 291 18.81 -40.54 9.44
CA GLU A 291 18.05 -41.77 9.72
C GLU A 291 16.61 -41.65 9.22
N GLY A 292 16.14 -42.70 8.53
CA GLY A 292 14.78 -42.72 7.98
C GLY A 292 14.25 -44.10 7.67
N VAL A 293 12.93 -44.14 7.47
CA VAL A 293 12.18 -45.36 7.10
C VAL A 293 11.37 -45.04 5.86
N LEU A 294 11.52 -45.89 4.84
CA LEU A 294 10.74 -45.88 3.60
C LEU A 294 9.75 -47.06 3.61
N PHE A 295 8.46 -46.74 3.63
CA PHE A 295 7.36 -47.66 3.44
C PHE A 295 6.97 -47.66 1.95
N LYS A 296 6.96 -48.79 1.29
CA LYS A 296 6.55 -48.94 -0.10
C LYS A 296 5.08 -49.36 -0.20
N GLY A 297 4.41 -48.91 -1.26
CA GLY A 297 2.98 -49.21 -1.50
C GLY A 297 2.65 -50.71 -1.60
N ASN A 298 3.64 -51.56 -1.89
CA ASN A 298 3.50 -53.03 -1.92
C ASN A 298 3.62 -53.68 -0.53
N GLY A 299 3.88 -52.91 0.54
CA GLY A 299 4.03 -53.41 1.91
C GLY A 299 5.46 -53.57 2.39
N ASP A 300 6.45 -53.50 1.51
CA ASP A 300 7.87 -53.54 1.92
C ASP A 300 8.27 -52.32 2.70
N MET A 301 9.29 -52.45 3.59
CA MET A 301 9.84 -51.36 4.35
C MET A 301 11.38 -51.38 4.34
N ILE A 302 12.00 -50.25 4.33
CA ILE A 302 13.44 -50.08 4.41
C ILE A 302 13.78 -49.09 5.50
N GLU A 303 14.65 -49.49 6.42
CA GLU A 303 15.16 -48.67 7.49
C GLU A 303 16.68 -48.52 7.34
N GLY A 304 17.16 -47.25 7.37
CA GLY A 304 18.59 -47.01 7.21
C GLY A 304 18.97 -45.56 7.17
N HIS A 305 20.26 -45.35 6.87
CA HIS A 305 20.84 -44.05 6.71
C HIS A 305 20.70 -43.58 5.25
N PHE A 306 20.23 -42.32 5.09
CA PHE A 306 20.03 -41.67 3.80
C PHE A 306 21.02 -40.53 3.63
N GLU A 307 21.61 -40.39 2.45
CA GLU A 307 22.45 -39.29 2.08
C GLU A 307 22.08 -38.81 0.66
N ASN A 308 21.75 -37.51 0.54
CA ASN A 308 21.36 -36.90 -0.75
C ASN A 308 20.22 -37.63 -1.50
N GLY A 309 19.25 -38.17 -0.76
CA GLY A 309 18.08 -38.85 -1.31
C GLY A 309 18.26 -40.37 -1.52
N LEU A 310 19.45 -40.94 -1.30
CA LEU A 310 19.78 -42.35 -1.51
C LEU A 310 20.15 -43.03 -0.20
N ILE A 311 19.92 -44.32 -0.12
CA ILE A 311 20.39 -45.15 1.00
C ILE A 311 21.90 -45.23 0.95
N LYS A 312 22.58 -45.06 2.07
CA LYS A 312 24.03 -45.06 2.21
C LYS A 312 24.49 -46.08 3.26
N GLY A 313 25.40 -47.00 2.85
CA GLY A 313 25.93 -48.02 3.75
C GLY A 313 24.92 -49.14 4.06
N LYS A 314 24.82 -49.51 5.34
CA LYS A 314 23.93 -50.59 5.80
C LYS A 314 22.51 -50.11 6.00
N ALA A 315 21.54 -50.91 5.55
CA ALA A 315 20.12 -50.75 5.82
C ALA A 315 19.45 -52.11 6.05
N THR A 316 18.31 -52.12 6.73
CA THR A 316 17.50 -53.33 6.91
C THR A 316 16.29 -53.24 5.98
N PHE A 317 16.13 -54.25 5.15
CA PHE A 317 14.97 -54.45 4.30
C PHE A 317 14.00 -55.41 4.98
N TYR A 318 12.75 -55.04 5.03
CA TYR A 318 11.62 -55.80 5.58
C TYR A 318 10.66 -56.07 4.41
N PRO A 319 10.76 -57.25 3.76
CA PRO A 319 9.80 -57.63 2.73
C PRO A 319 8.42 -57.90 3.33
N ASN A 320 7.36 -57.63 2.59
CA ASN A 320 5.98 -57.82 3.09
C ASN A 320 5.67 -59.27 3.47
N ASP A 321 6.22 -60.24 2.73
CA ASP A 321 5.89 -61.67 2.82
C ASP A 321 7.10 -62.55 3.20
N ASP A 322 8.22 -62.01 3.69
CA ASP A 322 9.43 -62.74 3.98
C ASP A 322 10.18 -62.19 5.21
N GLU A 323 11.23 -62.89 5.65
CA GLU A 323 12.02 -62.44 6.82
C GLU A 323 12.92 -61.26 6.47
N PRO A 324 13.14 -60.35 7.44
CA PRO A 324 14.03 -59.17 7.27
C PRO A 324 15.48 -59.58 7.00
N TYR A 325 16.18 -58.82 6.16
CA TYR A 325 17.59 -58.99 5.91
C TYR A 325 18.34 -57.67 5.79
N GLU A 326 19.67 -57.70 6.07
CA GLU A 326 20.54 -56.56 5.88
C GLU A 326 20.95 -56.44 4.41
N ILE A 327 20.98 -55.19 3.92
CA ILE A 327 21.57 -54.79 2.62
C ILE A 327 22.72 -53.83 2.89
N ASN A 328 23.76 -53.86 2.05
CA ASN A 328 24.89 -52.96 2.13
C ASN A 328 25.14 -52.33 0.75
N THR A 329 24.84 -51.05 0.62
CA THR A 329 24.93 -50.34 -0.66
C THR A 329 26.36 -50.20 -1.20
N GLU A 330 27.37 -50.47 -0.40
CA GLU A 330 28.80 -50.46 -0.81
C GLU A 330 29.28 -51.82 -1.37
N GLU A 331 28.56 -52.89 -1.03
CA GLU A 331 28.91 -54.27 -1.38
C GLU A 331 27.90 -54.92 -2.37
N ASP A 332 26.61 -54.52 -2.32
CA ASP A 332 25.50 -55.21 -2.99
C ASP A 332 25.05 -54.46 -4.29
N ASN A 333 25.95 -54.09 -5.16
CA ASN A 333 25.62 -53.36 -6.43
C ASN A 333 24.71 -54.15 -7.39
N GLU A 334 24.38 -55.45 -7.14
CA GLU A 334 23.54 -56.30 -8.00
C GLU A 334 22.15 -56.60 -7.43
N ASN A 335 21.75 -56.01 -6.26
CA ASN A 335 20.45 -56.30 -5.65
C ASN A 335 19.33 -55.53 -6.36
N GLU A 336 18.44 -56.25 -7.09
CA GLU A 336 17.32 -55.66 -7.85
C GLU A 336 16.36 -54.81 -6.97
N ASN A 337 16.18 -55.18 -5.71
CA ASN A 337 15.34 -54.43 -4.77
C ASN A 337 15.96 -53.06 -4.41
N PHE A 338 17.29 -52.99 -4.35
CA PHE A 338 18.04 -51.76 -4.14
C PHE A 338 17.91 -50.78 -5.32
N HIS A 339 18.06 -51.27 -6.56
CA HIS A 339 17.89 -50.45 -7.75
C HIS A 339 16.47 -49.91 -7.90
N SER A 340 15.47 -50.73 -7.59
CA SER A 340 14.07 -50.32 -7.60
C SER A 340 13.76 -49.20 -6.55
N CYS A 341 14.44 -49.21 -5.42
CA CYS A 341 14.30 -48.19 -4.39
C CYS A 341 14.94 -46.89 -4.80
N ASN A 342 16.17 -46.92 -5.28
CA ASN A 342 16.89 -45.71 -5.70
C ASN A 342 16.24 -45.07 -6.95
N SER A 343 15.74 -45.84 -7.92
CA SER A 343 15.03 -45.31 -9.09
C SER A 343 13.70 -44.59 -8.70
N THR A 344 12.99 -45.12 -7.71
CA THR A 344 11.78 -44.47 -7.18
C THR A 344 12.12 -43.14 -6.49
N MET A 345 13.25 -43.07 -5.76
CA MET A 345 13.72 -41.89 -5.06
C MET A 345 14.32 -40.83 -5.98
N GLU A 346 15.10 -41.22 -6.98
CA GLU A 346 15.67 -40.30 -7.97
C GLU A 346 14.60 -39.57 -8.77
N ASN A 347 13.55 -40.29 -9.23
CA ASN A 347 12.41 -39.66 -9.92
C ASN A 347 11.64 -38.69 -9.05
N THR A 348 11.60 -38.89 -7.74
CA THR A 348 10.92 -38.01 -6.79
C THR A 348 11.74 -36.77 -6.49
N CYS A 349 13.07 -36.89 -6.39
CA CYS A 349 13.98 -35.75 -6.14
C CYS A 349 14.14 -34.84 -7.36
N THR A 350 14.02 -35.36 -8.59
CA THR A 350 14.13 -34.56 -9.82
C THR A 350 12.88 -33.76 -10.13
N ASN A 351 11.69 -34.27 -9.82
CA ASN A 351 10.42 -33.58 -10.06
C ASN A 351 10.21 -32.34 -9.13
N ILE A 352 10.96 -32.24 -8.03
CA ILE A 352 10.86 -31.12 -7.08
C ILE A 352 11.60 -29.86 -7.58
N LYS A 353 12.58 -29.98 -8.49
CA LYS A 353 13.39 -28.87 -8.99
C LYS A 353 12.80 -28.10 -10.17
N GLU A 354 11.78 -28.65 -10.85
CA GLU A 354 11.18 -28.01 -12.03
C GLU A 354 9.98 -27.10 -11.70
N GLY A 355 9.61 -26.99 -10.43
CA GLY A 355 8.50 -26.13 -9.95
C GLY A 355 8.91 -24.78 -9.35
N ASN A 356 10.16 -24.33 -9.50
CA ASN A 356 10.62 -23.00 -9.01
C ASN A 356 10.82 -22.03 -10.17
#